data_95107a08c7eaff1e34e1dc0ad02bbcd2
#
_entry.id   95107a08c7eaff1e34e1dc0ad02bbcd2
#
_cell.length_a   1.000
_cell.length_b   1.000
_cell.length_c   1.000
_cell.angle_alpha   90.00
_cell.angle_beta   90.00
_cell.angle_gamma   90.00
#
_symmetry.space_group_name_H-M   'P 1'
#
loop_
_entity.id
_entity.type
_entity.pdbx_description
1 polymer ?
#
loop_
_entity_poly.entity_id
_entity_poly.type
_entity_poly.pdbx_seq_one_letter_code
_entity_poly.pdbx_strand_id
1 'polypeptide(L)'
;ETIEQKLERLRPVIFDPTVDSQETDKTPGEDWVKGSAVNCYGPGLTYNEVERWAKTGNEKHPLNSTLVKENGKLVEKVWRAGSSSIPAGLYSSQLNAAISFLEKGIPFAASEYQAETVRLLIKYYQTGDPEDFRKFNVHWVKDSSAVDFIHGFIEVYLDPRAQKGEFEALIYYADPKQASMMKKLASFAQYFEDRAPWKDDYKKKIDHSPIANVINVIIGTGGSGPVSFVGVNLPNDQSTREQYGTKSILLYNVQDAIDKSSGEELTKEFAWDAEEVHNQELYGSRAENMHTAMHEVIGHGSGKVSSSLRRKDPADFLPGYYNTLEEARADLVALWNAWDPKLVDIGVANDTGEARKIGETMYQQAVQTGLSQLRRIGKSEQLEEDHLKDRQLIVHYIIKNSKAIQVVKREGKTYYHIVDFNAARSAVGELLAEVMRIKAEGDLPAAKRLIDRYGLKVDTGLRDEVQGRVLHLGLAAYTGFVMPKLEPVSDPTAKIIDVKVSYPLDFAKQMLEWSAFTKPFRTVDQTKGM
;
A
#
# COMPACT_ATOMS: atom_id res chain seq x y z
N GLU A 1 -35.85 6.81 -14.97
CA GLU A 1 -34.97 7.87 -14.46
C GLU A 1 -33.98 8.24 -15.56
N THR A 2 -33.92 9.52 -15.97
CA THR A 2 -32.92 10.00 -16.93
C THR A 2 -31.54 10.07 -16.25
N ILE A 3 -30.48 10.23 -17.07
CA ILE A 3 -29.11 10.42 -16.56
C ILE A 3 -29.04 11.67 -15.68
N GLU A 4 -29.68 12.76 -16.09
CA GLU A 4 -29.74 14.02 -15.35
C GLU A 4 -30.42 13.85 -13.99
N GLN A 5 -31.59 13.18 -13.96
CA GLN A 5 -32.29 12.88 -12.72
C GLN A 5 -31.45 12.01 -11.78
N LYS A 6 -30.72 11.04 -12.33
CA LYS A 6 -29.83 10.18 -11.57
C LYS A 6 -28.63 10.95 -10.99
N LEU A 7 -28.02 11.81 -11.81
CA LEU A 7 -26.92 12.67 -11.38
C LEU A 7 -27.37 13.63 -10.27
N GLU A 8 -28.54 14.24 -10.40
CA GLU A 8 -29.07 15.16 -9.39
C GLU A 8 -29.37 14.44 -8.07
N ARG A 9 -29.90 13.23 -8.12
CA ARG A 9 -30.12 12.40 -6.92
C ARG A 9 -28.81 11.96 -6.25
N LEU A 10 -27.78 11.68 -7.03
CA LEU A 10 -26.48 11.24 -6.51
C LEU A 10 -25.56 12.40 -6.10
N ARG A 11 -25.85 13.64 -6.58
CA ARG A 11 -25.03 14.81 -6.29
C ARG A 11 -24.76 15.04 -4.80
N PRO A 12 -25.75 14.98 -3.89
CA PRO A 12 -25.49 15.14 -2.45
C PRO A 12 -24.58 14.03 -1.92
N VAL A 13 -24.77 12.78 -2.36
CA VAL A 13 -23.97 11.64 -1.90
C VAL A 13 -22.51 11.73 -2.36
N ILE A 14 -22.28 12.27 -3.57
CA ILE A 14 -20.93 12.33 -4.16
C ILE A 14 -20.16 13.59 -3.72
N PHE A 15 -20.86 14.72 -3.56
CA PHE A 15 -20.23 16.04 -3.42
C PHE A 15 -20.53 16.75 -2.10
N ASP A 16 -21.45 16.26 -1.28
CA ASP A 16 -21.71 16.84 0.03
C ASP A 16 -20.66 16.35 1.03
N PRO A 17 -19.77 17.23 1.54
CA PRO A 17 -18.71 16.81 2.46
C PRO A 17 -19.23 16.40 3.85
N THR A 18 -20.53 16.49 4.10
CA THR A 18 -21.14 16.03 5.36
C THR A 18 -21.73 14.64 5.26
N VAL A 19 -21.80 14.07 4.05
CA VAL A 19 -22.27 12.70 3.80
C VAL A 19 -21.07 11.80 3.59
N ASP A 20 -20.90 10.83 4.48
CA ASP A 20 -19.81 9.83 4.41
C ASP A 20 -18.46 10.48 4.07
N SER A 21 -18.13 11.55 4.82
CA SER A 21 -17.03 12.46 4.50
C SER A 21 -15.65 11.79 4.48
N GLN A 22 -15.50 10.68 5.20
CA GLN A 22 -14.27 9.92 5.31
C GLN A 22 -14.56 8.43 5.30
N GLU A 23 -13.86 7.69 4.47
CA GLU A 23 -13.93 6.24 4.45
C GLU A 23 -13.42 5.65 5.77
N THR A 24 -12.33 6.21 6.29
CA THR A 24 -11.74 5.83 7.58
C THR A 24 -11.49 7.08 8.41
N ASP A 25 -12.23 7.24 9.48
CA ASP A 25 -12.07 8.33 10.45
C ASP A 25 -11.43 7.79 11.74
N LYS A 26 -10.21 8.25 12.03
CA LYS A 26 -9.47 7.95 13.27
C LYS A 26 -9.20 9.22 14.09
N THR A 27 -10.06 10.23 13.97
CA THR A 27 -9.95 11.48 14.71
C THR A 27 -9.94 11.21 16.21
N PRO A 28 -8.94 11.69 16.96
CA PRO A 28 -8.86 11.49 18.40
C PRO A 28 -10.05 12.12 19.13
N GLY A 29 -10.73 11.31 19.95
CA GLY A 29 -11.90 11.74 20.72
C GLY A 29 -13.25 11.44 20.07
N GLU A 30 -13.24 11.07 18.78
CA GLU A 30 -14.43 10.63 18.05
C GLU A 30 -14.62 9.11 18.14
N ASP A 31 -15.80 8.62 17.82
CA ASP A 31 -16.04 7.17 17.68
C ASP A 31 -15.67 6.72 16.27
N TRP A 32 -14.54 6.05 16.12
CA TRP A 32 -13.96 5.66 14.84
C TRP A 32 -14.88 4.78 13.97
N VAL A 33 -15.71 3.94 14.58
CA VAL A 33 -16.65 3.08 13.82
C VAL A 33 -17.80 3.91 13.28
N LYS A 34 -18.30 4.89 14.04
CA LYS A 34 -19.38 5.77 13.60
C LYS A 34 -18.95 6.83 12.60
N GLY A 35 -17.72 7.33 12.76
CA GLY A 35 -17.17 8.37 11.88
C GLY A 35 -16.74 7.84 10.51
N SER A 36 -16.46 6.52 10.42
CA SER A 36 -15.99 5.89 9.18
C SER A 36 -17.13 5.41 8.29
N ALA A 37 -17.02 5.68 6.99
CA ALA A 37 -18.00 5.27 5.97
C ALA A 37 -17.85 3.81 5.50
N VAL A 38 -17.00 3.02 6.15
CA VAL A 38 -16.79 1.61 5.80
C VAL A 38 -18.04 0.77 6.09
N ASN A 39 -18.34 -0.18 5.23
CA ASN A 39 -19.54 -1.04 5.32
C ASN A 39 -19.30 -2.34 6.12
N CYS A 40 -18.22 -2.41 6.89
CA CYS A 40 -17.88 -3.56 7.73
C CYS A 40 -18.68 -3.61 9.04
N TYR A 41 -19.34 -2.53 9.41
CA TYR A 41 -20.10 -2.39 10.65
C TYR A 41 -21.51 -1.90 10.36
N GLY A 42 -22.51 -2.60 10.91
CA GLY A 42 -23.90 -2.23 10.77
C GLY A 42 -24.24 -0.91 11.48
N PRO A 43 -25.34 -0.28 11.10
CA PRO A 43 -25.75 1.01 11.64
C PRO A 43 -25.85 1.04 13.17
N GLY A 44 -25.35 2.13 13.77
CA GLY A 44 -25.47 2.38 15.21
C GLY A 44 -24.49 1.65 16.10
N LEU A 45 -23.56 0.86 15.52
CA LEU A 45 -22.45 0.27 16.28
C LEU A 45 -21.46 1.35 16.71
N THR A 46 -20.80 1.12 17.85
CA THR A 46 -19.72 1.97 18.35
C THR A 46 -18.42 1.21 18.43
N TYR A 47 -17.29 1.91 18.31
CA TYR A 47 -15.95 1.33 18.47
C TYR A 47 -15.83 0.53 19.78
N ASN A 48 -16.25 1.12 20.90
CA ASN A 48 -16.16 0.48 22.20
C ASN A 48 -17.05 -0.77 22.34
N GLU A 49 -18.22 -0.80 21.68
CA GLU A 49 -19.12 -1.95 21.68
C GLU A 49 -18.49 -3.11 20.90
N VAL A 50 -17.97 -2.81 19.73
CA VAL A 50 -17.31 -3.78 18.85
C VAL A 50 -16.05 -4.36 19.51
N GLU A 51 -15.18 -3.50 20.07
CA GLU A 51 -13.95 -3.92 20.74
C GLU A 51 -14.23 -4.83 21.95
N ARG A 52 -15.21 -4.49 22.78
CA ARG A 52 -15.60 -5.34 23.91
C ARG A 52 -16.07 -6.72 23.44
N TRP A 53 -16.87 -6.76 22.39
CA TRP A 53 -17.36 -8.01 21.83
C TRP A 53 -16.23 -8.86 21.22
N ALA A 54 -15.32 -8.25 20.47
CA ALA A 54 -14.17 -8.93 19.85
C ALA A 54 -13.22 -9.51 20.89
N LYS A 55 -12.90 -8.75 21.94
CA LYS A 55 -12.01 -9.19 23.05
C LYS A 55 -12.53 -10.40 23.83
N THR A 56 -13.81 -10.73 23.73
CA THR A 56 -14.36 -11.95 24.34
C THR A 56 -14.14 -13.19 23.46
N GLY A 57 -13.41 -13.07 22.36
CA GLY A 57 -13.15 -14.16 21.42
C GLY A 57 -14.34 -14.53 20.53
N ASN A 58 -15.29 -13.62 20.37
CA ASN A 58 -16.47 -13.82 19.52
C ASN A 58 -16.17 -13.56 18.03
N GLU A 59 -15.20 -12.71 17.71
CA GLU A 59 -14.76 -12.44 16.35
C GLU A 59 -13.95 -13.63 15.82
N LYS A 60 -14.53 -14.40 14.92
CA LYS A 60 -13.93 -15.62 14.37
C LYS A 60 -13.39 -15.43 12.95
N HIS A 61 -13.90 -14.44 12.25
CA HIS A 61 -13.55 -14.12 10.87
C HIS A 61 -13.17 -12.64 10.75
N PRO A 62 -12.06 -12.20 11.38
CA PRO A 62 -11.71 -10.79 11.43
C PRO A 62 -11.59 -10.17 10.04
N LEU A 63 -10.92 -10.80 9.09
CA LEU A 63 -10.69 -10.24 7.75
C LEU A 63 -11.95 -10.22 6.88
N ASN A 64 -12.83 -11.20 6.99
CA ASN A 64 -13.87 -11.46 6.00
C ASN A 64 -15.28 -11.55 6.61
N SER A 65 -15.64 -10.55 7.39
CA SER A 65 -16.99 -10.47 7.97
C SER A 65 -17.49 -9.05 8.14
N THR A 66 -18.82 -8.89 8.10
CA THR A 66 -19.52 -7.68 8.53
C THR A 66 -20.14 -7.94 9.89
N LEU A 67 -19.95 -7.02 10.83
CA LEU A 67 -20.58 -7.08 12.15
C LEU A 67 -21.86 -6.27 12.16
N VAL A 68 -22.97 -6.90 12.54
CA VAL A 68 -24.29 -6.27 12.60
C VAL A 68 -24.95 -6.49 13.95
N LYS A 69 -25.97 -5.70 14.27
CA LYS A 69 -26.78 -5.86 15.49
C LYS A 69 -28.14 -6.45 15.13
N GLU A 70 -28.40 -7.69 15.55
CA GLU A 70 -29.67 -8.39 15.37
C GLU A 70 -30.29 -8.70 16.73
N ASN A 71 -31.52 -8.27 16.93
CA ASN A 71 -32.26 -8.47 18.21
C ASN A 71 -31.42 -8.05 19.44
N GLY A 72 -30.70 -6.94 19.34
CA GLY A 72 -29.85 -6.39 20.40
C GLY A 72 -28.52 -7.12 20.63
N LYS A 73 -28.19 -8.14 19.85
CA LYS A 73 -26.93 -8.89 19.94
C LYS A 73 -26.06 -8.62 18.71
N LEU A 74 -24.75 -8.60 18.91
CA LEU A 74 -23.79 -8.52 17.81
C LEU A 74 -23.67 -9.89 17.13
N VAL A 75 -23.75 -9.88 15.81
CA VAL A 75 -23.70 -11.06 14.95
C VAL A 75 -22.68 -10.84 13.85
N GLU A 76 -21.79 -11.78 13.67
CA GLU A 76 -20.78 -11.80 12.61
C GLU A 76 -21.36 -12.43 11.32
N LYS A 77 -21.45 -11.65 10.25
CA LYS A 77 -21.89 -12.10 8.92
C LYS A 77 -20.67 -12.38 8.07
N VAL A 78 -20.34 -13.64 7.94
CA VAL A 78 -19.13 -14.07 7.21
C VAL A 78 -19.29 -13.87 5.71
N TRP A 79 -18.25 -13.38 5.04
CA TRP A 79 -18.15 -13.28 3.59
C TRP A 79 -17.62 -14.62 3.07
N ARG A 80 -18.50 -15.39 2.44
CA ARG A 80 -18.15 -16.70 1.87
C ARG A 80 -19.16 -17.15 0.84
N ALA A 81 -18.71 -17.97 -0.10
CA ALA A 81 -19.56 -18.56 -1.13
C ALA A 81 -20.52 -19.60 -0.54
N GLY A 82 -20.07 -20.36 0.45
CA GLY A 82 -20.72 -21.57 0.91
C GLY A 82 -20.45 -22.78 0.00
N SER A 83 -21.01 -23.93 0.36
CA SER A 83 -20.97 -25.18 -0.41
C SER A 83 -22.20 -26.04 -0.08
N SER A 84 -22.24 -27.26 -0.56
CA SER A 84 -23.31 -28.22 -0.20
C SER A 84 -23.41 -28.49 1.30
N SER A 85 -22.30 -28.34 2.05
CA SER A 85 -22.21 -28.59 3.49
C SER A 85 -21.99 -27.33 4.33
N ILE A 86 -21.71 -26.19 3.69
CA ILE A 86 -21.42 -24.91 4.35
C ILE A 86 -22.46 -23.88 3.91
N PRO A 87 -23.21 -23.27 4.83
CA PRO A 87 -24.20 -22.25 4.48
C PRO A 87 -23.57 -21.09 3.71
N ALA A 88 -24.28 -20.54 2.73
CA ALA A 88 -23.92 -19.32 2.05
C ALA A 88 -23.80 -18.15 3.05
N GLY A 89 -22.80 -17.26 2.82
CA GLY A 89 -22.61 -16.03 3.59
C GLY A 89 -22.92 -14.79 2.76
N LEU A 90 -22.49 -13.63 3.26
CA LEU A 90 -22.53 -12.41 2.46
C LEU A 90 -21.64 -12.55 1.22
N TYR A 91 -22.01 -11.89 0.13
CA TYR A 91 -21.32 -11.93 -1.18
C TYR A 91 -21.23 -13.34 -1.80
N SER A 92 -22.07 -14.29 -1.38
CA SER A 92 -22.04 -15.68 -1.88
C SER A 92 -22.14 -15.74 -3.40
N SER A 93 -23.03 -14.98 -4.04
CA SER A 93 -23.20 -14.98 -5.50
C SER A 93 -21.94 -14.47 -6.22
N GLN A 94 -21.34 -13.41 -5.72
CA GLN A 94 -20.12 -12.82 -6.29
C GLN A 94 -18.93 -13.78 -6.13
N LEU A 95 -18.76 -14.34 -4.95
CA LEU A 95 -17.69 -15.30 -4.67
C LEU A 95 -17.86 -16.60 -5.47
N ASN A 96 -19.07 -17.10 -5.66
CA ASN A 96 -19.32 -18.24 -6.53
C ASN A 96 -19.00 -17.95 -8.00
N ALA A 97 -19.27 -16.73 -8.48
CA ALA A 97 -18.84 -16.31 -9.81
C ALA A 97 -17.32 -16.28 -9.93
N ALA A 98 -16.61 -15.69 -8.95
CA ALA A 98 -15.15 -15.69 -8.90
C ALA A 98 -14.60 -17.14 -8.90
N ILE A 99 -15.13 -18.01 -8.06
CA ILE A 99 -14.77 -19.44 -8.02
C ILE A 99 -14.91 -20.09 -9.39
N SER A 100 -16.00 -19.84 -10.12
CA SER A 100 -16.22 -20.44 -11.44
C SER A 100 -15.15 -20.05 -12.47
N PHE A 101 -14.57 -18.84 -12.34
CA PHE A 101 -13.48 -18.41 -13.20
C PHE A 101 -12.13 -18.95 -12.71
N LEU A 102 -11.90 -19.02 -11.40
CA LEU A 102 -10.71 -19.64 -10.82
C LEU A 102 -10.60 -21.11 -11.23
N GLU A 103 -11.71 -21.88 -11.18
CA GLU A 103 -11.77 -23.27 -11.64
C GLU A 103 -11.39 -23.41 -13.12
N LYS A 104 -11.88 -22.48 -13.97
CA LYS A 104 -11.49 -22.43 -15.39
C LYS A 104 -10.04 -22.06 -15.61
N GLY A 105 -9.43 -21.34 -14.67
CA GLY A 105 -8.02 -20.96 -14.70
C GLY A 105 -7.06 -22.10 -14.33
N ILE A 106 -7.48 -23.07 -13.52
CA ILE A 106 -6.65 -24.18 -13.04
C ILE A 106 -5.89 -24.92 -14.18
N PRO A 107 -6.51 -25.28 -15.32
CA PRO A 107 -5.81 -25.95 -16.41
C PRO A 107 -4.68 -25.13 -17.06
N PHE A 108 -4.63 -23.83 -16.81
CA PHE A 108 -3.61 -22.90 -17.34
C PHE A 108 -2.54 -22.56 -16.31
N ALA A 109 -2.59 -23.13 -15.11
CA ALA A 109 -1.56 -22.96 -14.10
C ALA A 109 -0.20 -23.43 -14.64
N ALA A 110 0.86 -22.70 -14.30
CA ALA A 110 2.23 -23.00 -14.74
C ALA A 110 2.76 -24.33 -14.21
N SER A 111 2.17 -24.84 -13.12
CA SER A 111 2.55 -26.09 -12.45
C SER A 111 1.38 -26.64 -11.65
N GLU A 112 1.46 -27.92 -11.27
CA GLU A 112 0.48 -28.52 -10.35
C GLU A 112 0.55 -27.84 -8.96
N TYR A 113 1.71 -27.30 -8.59
CA TYR A 113 1.84 -26.52 -7.36
C TYR A 113 0.99 -25.25 -7.40
N GLN A 114 1.04 -24.49 -8.50
CA GLN A 114 0.19 -23.30 -8.69
C GLN A 114 -1.30 -23.69 -8.78
N ALA A 115 -1.62 -24.78 -9.47
CA ALA A 115 -2.99 -25.29 -9.53
C ALA A 115 -3.55 -25.57 -8.13
N GLU A 116 -2.75 -26.16 -7.25
CA GLU A 116 -3.14 -26.39 -5.86
C GLU A 116 -3.28 -25.08 -5.06
N THR A 117 -2.44 -24.09 -5.32
CA THR A 117 -2.60 -22.75 -4.73
C THR A 117 -3.99 -22.17 -5.07
N VAL A 118 -4.42 -22.30 -6.32
CA VAL A 118 -5.76 -21.84 -6.73
C VAL A 118 -6.88 -22.65 -6.04
N ARG A 119 -6.72 -23.97 -5.88
CA ARG A 119 -7.71 -24.80 -5.15
C ARG A 119 -7.83 -24.41 -3.67
N LEU A 120 -6.72 -24.07 -3.02
CA LEU A 120 -6.72 -23.58 -1.64
C LEU A 120 -7.45 -22.24 -1.51
N LEU A 121 -7.26 -21.33 -2.46
CA LEU A 121 -8.02 -20.08 -2.51
C LEU A 121 -9.53 -20.32 -2.69
N ILE A 122 -9.90 -21.20 -3.62
CA ILE A 122 -11.30 -21.61 -3.81
C ILE A 122 -11.90 -22.16 -2.51
N LYS A 123 -11.15 -23.02 -1.83
CA LYS A 123 -11.57 -23.55 -0.54
C LYS A 123 -11.81 -22.46 0.49
N TYR A 124 -10.89 -21.49 0.61
CA TYR A 124 -11.09 -20.33 1.49
C TYR A 124 -12.38 -19.57 1.14
N TYR A 125 -12.63 -19.29 -0.12
CA TYR A 125 -13.87 -18.61 -0.52
C TYR A 125 -15.13 -19.40 -0.21
N GLN A 126 -15.08 -20.73 -0.27
CA GLN A 126 -16.21 -21.59 0.10
C GLN A 126 -16.46 -21.59 1.61
N THR A 127 -15.40 -21.67 2.41
CA THR A 127 -15.51 -21.82 3.87
C THR A 127 -15.58 -20.48 4.60
N GLY A 128 -14.83 -19.48 4.13
CA GLY A 128 -14.55 -18.24 4.86
C GLY A 128 -13.65 -18.46 6.07
N ASP A 129 -13.03 -19.63 6.24
CA ASP A 129 -12.23 -19.99 7.41
C ASP A 129 -10.84 -19.32 7.35
N PRO A 130 -10.43 -18.52 8.35
CA PRO A 130 -9.10 -17.91 8.41
C PRO A 130 -7.95 -18.92 8.29
N GLU A 131 -8.13 -20.15 8.78
CA GLU A 131 -7.09 -21.18 8.68
C GLU A 131 -6.95 -21.70 7.23
N ASP A 132 -8.03 -21.75 6.44
CA ASP A 132 -7.92 -22.05 5.02
C ASP A 132 -7.23 -20.93 4.26
N PHE A 133 -7.44 -19.65 4.65
CA PHE A 133 -6.68 -18.52 4.11
C PHE A 133 -5.20 -18.60 4.47
N ARG A 134 -4.88 -18.96 5.70
CA ARG A 134 -3.49 -19.18 6.14
C ARG A 134 -2.81 -20.28 5.30
N LYS A 135 -3.49 -21.40 5.06
CA LYS A 135 -2.97 -22.50 4.21
C LYS A 135 -2.71 -22.02 2.78
N PHE A 136 -3.64 -21.26 2.22
CA PHE A 136 -3.44 -20.61 0.92
C PHE A 136 -2.20 -19.73 0.93
N ASN A 137 -2.05 -18.83 1.89
CA ASN A 137 -0.91 -17.92 2.00
C ASN A 137 0.42 -18.66 2.13
N VAL A 138 0.50 -19.70 2.96
CA VAL A 138 1.71 -20.55 3.11
C VAL A 138 2.08 -21.23 1.79
N HIS A 139 1.09 -21.64 1.00
CA HIS A 139 1.32 -22.26 -0.30
C HIS A 139 1.71 -21.20 -1.34
N TRP A 140 0.99 -20.10 -1.39
CA TRP A 140 1.23 -19.01 -2.32
C TRP A 140 2.63 -18.38 -2.17
N VAL A 141 3.10 -18.16 -0.94
CA VAL A 141 4.43 -17.54 -0.72
C VAL A 141 5.58 -18.37 -1.29
N LYS A 142 5.39 -19.67 -1.46
CA LYS A 142 6.39 -20.59 -2.02
C LYS A 142 6.30 -20.75 -3.54
N ASP A 143 5.22 -20.27 -4.15
CA ASP A 143 5.06 -20.30 -5.60
C ASP A 143 6.00 -19.26 -6.25
N SER A 144 6.71 -19.65 -7.29
CA SER A 144 7.64 -18.81 -8.06
C SER A 144 7.27 -18.70 -9.53
N SER A 145 6.01 -18.92 -9.85
CA SER A 145 5.48 -18.86 -11.22
C SER A 145 5.65 -17.46 -11.81
N ALA A 146 5.97 -17.37 -13.11
CA ALA A 146 6.17 -16.09 -13.79
C ALA A 146 4.89 -15.27 -13.91
N VAL A 147 3.74 -15.94 -14.12
CA VAL A 147 2.41 -15.34 -13.97
C VAL A 147 1.89 -15.75 -12.61
N ASP A 148 1.54 -14.78 -11.79
CA ASP A 148 1.11 -15.00 -10.42
C ASP A 148 -0.01 -14.02 -10.06
N PHE A 149 -0.54 -14.10 -8.85
CA PHE A 149 -1.69 -13.32 -8.45
C PHE A 149 -1.68 -13.00 -6.95
N ILE A 150 -2.29 -11.87 -6.59
CA ILE A 150 -2.76 -11.55 -5.25
C ILE A 150 -4.29 -11.68 -5.29
N HIS A 151 -4.90 -12.32 -4.30
CA HIS A 151 -6.36 -12.50 -4.33
C HIS A 151 -6.89 -12.85 -2.94
N GLY A 152 -7.81 -12.04 -2.43
CA GLY A 152 -8.40 -12.29 -1.12
C GLY A 152 -8.99 -11.06 -0.45
N PHE A 153 -9.32 -11.20 0.82
CA PHE A 153 -9.58 -10.09 1.73
C PHE A 153 -8.31 -9.88 2.54
N ILE A 154 -7.54 -8.82 2.26
CA ILE A 154 -6.12 -8.76 2.65
C ILE A 154 -5.79 -7.53 3.47
N GLU A 155 -5.78 -6.35 2.82
CA GLU A 155 -5.35 -5.12 3.47
C GLU A 155 -6.45 -4.54 4.36
N VAL A 156 -6.05 -3.99 5.49
CA VAL A 156 -6.98 -3.56 6.56
C VAL A 156 -6.94 -2.06 6.81
N TYR A 157 -6.35 -1.29 5.90
CA TYR A 157 -6.16 0.16 6.06
C TYR A 157 -7.47 0.94 6.16
N LEU A 158 -8.50 0.51 5.45
CA LEU A 158 -9.80 1.16 5.44
C LEU A 158 -10.65 0.84 6.66
N ASP A 159 -10.35 -0.23 7.38
CA ASP A 159 -11.03 -0.50 8.64
C ASP A 159 -10.47 0.37 9.77
N PRO A 160 -11.30 1.18 10.46
CA PRO A 160 -10.82 1.98 11.59
C PRO A 160 -10.25 1.16 12.74
N ARG A 161 -10.59 -0.13 12.84
CA ARG A 161 -10.01 -1.08 13.80
C ARG A 161 -8.79 -1.84 13.25
N ALA A 162 -8.47 -1.72 11.97
CA ALA A 162 -7.44 -2.47 11.27
C ALA A 162 -7.61 -4.01 11.40
N GLN A 163 -8.82 -4.51 11.24
CA GLN A 163 -9.17 -5.93 11.34
C GLN A 163 -9.86 -6.47 10.09
N LYS A 164 -10.70 -5.68 9.42
CA LYS A 164 -11.45 -6.08 8.24
C LYS A 164 -10.64 -5.88 6.99
N GLY A 165 -10.50 -6.95 6.19
CA GLY A 165 -9.74 -6.93 4.95
C GLY A 165 -10.54 -6.36 3.78
N GLU A 166 -9.90 -5.52 2.97
CA GLU A 166 -10.42 -5.16 1.66
C GLU A 166 -10.32 -6.35 0.71
N PHE A 167 -11.28 -6.43 -0.22
CA PHE A 167 -11.16 -7.37 -1.34
C PHE A 167 -10.16 -6.85 -2.35
N GLU A 168 -9.17 -7.66 -2.64
CA GLU A 168 -8.13 -7.38 -3.63
C GLU A 168 -7.98 -8.53 -4.59
N ALA A 169 -7.85 -8.19 -5.87
CA ALA A 169 -7.49 -9.15 -6.88
C ALA A 169 -6.57 -8.50 -7.92
N LEU A 170 -5.37 -9.04 -8.03
CA LEU A 170 -4.32 -8.58 -8.93
C LEU A 170 -3.73 -9.78 -9.66
N ILE A 171 -3.69 -9.72 -11.00
CA ILE A 171 -2.96 -10.68 -11.82
C ILE A 171 -1.80 -9.94 -12.48
N TYR A 172 -0.62 -10.53 -12.45
CA TYR A 172 0.61 -9.92 -12.92
C TYR A 172 1.57 -10.95 -13.53
N TYR A 173 2.57 -10.46 -14.23
CA TYR A 173 3.71 -11.26 -14.62
C TYR A 173 5.02 -10.62 -14.18
N ALA A 174 5.99 -11.46 -13.79
CA ALA A 174 7.32 -11.02 -13.39
C ALA A 174 8.16 -10.68 -14.64
N ASP A 175 8.76 -9.48 -14.67
CA ASP A 175 9.73 -9.10 -15.69
C ASP A 175 11.09 -9.77 -15.41
N PRO A 176 11.62 -10.62 -16.30
CA PRO A 176 12.86 -11.36 -16.03
C PRO A 176 14.09 -10.47 -15.83
N LYS A 177 14.15 -9.30 -16.49
CA LYS A 177 15.27 -8.37 -16.36
C LYS A 177 15.24 -7.66 -15.00
N GLN A 178 14.07 -7.15 -14.63
CA GLN A 178 13.86 -6.51 -13.36
C GLN A 178 14.01 -7.50 -12.19
N ALA A 179 13.49 -8.73 -12.35
CA ALA A 179 13.63 -9.79 -11.35
C ALA A 179 15.10 -10.12 -11.04
N SER A 180 15.99 -10.05 -12.03
CA SER A 180 17.44 -10.27 -11.81
C SER A 180 18.04 -9.21 -10.89
N MET A 181 17.70 -7.93 -11.06
CA MET A 181 18.18 -6.83 -10.21
C MET A 181 17.65 -6.97 -8.79
N MET A 182 16.37 -7.29 -8.64
CA MET A 182 15.74 -7.51 -7.33
C MET A 182 16.33 -8.71 -6.59
N LYS A 183 16.62 -9.79 -7.30
CA LYS A 183 17.29 -10.96 -6.72
C LYS A 183 18.67 -10.61 -6.18
N LYS A 184 19.43 -9.76 -6.88
CA LYS A 184 20.71 -9.24 -6.38
C LYS A 184 20.52 -8.37 -5.15
N LEU A 185 19.55 -7.42 -5.16
CA LEU A 185 19.24 -6.61 -3.99
C LEU A 185 18.90 -7.48 -2.78
N ALA A 186 18.01 -8.44 -2.94
CA ALA A 186 17.62 -9.37 -1.87
C ALA A 186 18.80 -10.19 -1.35
N SER A 187 19.75 -10.58 -2.22
CA SER A 187 20.95 -11.31 -1.80
C SER A 187 21.90 -10.48 -0.92
N PHE A 188 21.79 -9.15 -0.96
CA PHE A 188 22.54 -8.25 -0.09
C PHE A 188 21.78 -7.84 1.18
N ALA A 189 20.62 -8.43 1.47
CA ALA A 189 19.81 -8.04 2.63
C ALA A 189 20.60 -8.08 3.95
N GLN A 190 21.43 -9.12 4.18
CA GLN A 190 22.29 -9.19 5.36
C GLN A 190 23.33 -8.05 5.40
N TYR A 191 23.88 -7.66 4.26
CA TYR A 191 24.84 -6.55 4.17
C TYR A 191 24.21 -5.24 4.64
N PHE A 192 22.97 -4.95 4.24
CA PHE A 192 22.24 -3.76 4.65
C PHE A 192 21.80 -3.84 6.13
N GLU A 193 21.37 -5.02 6.59
CA GLU A 193 21.04 -5.25 8.00
C GLU A 193 22.23 -4.96 8.92
N ASP A 194 23.42 -5.47 8.57
CA ASP A 194 24.64 -5.30 9.37
C ASP A 194 25.07 -3.83 9.47
N ARG A 195 24.76 -3.02 8.46
CA ARG A 195 25.08 -1.58 8.37
C ARG A 195 23.98 -0.64 8.80
N ALA A 196 22.83 -1.18 9.19
CA ALA A 196 21.74 -0.38 9.73
C ALA A 196 22.18 0.41 10.97
N PRO A 197 21.71 1.65 11.16
CA PRO A 197 22.21 2.55 12.20
C PRO A 197 21.68 2.23 13.61
N TRP A 198 20.84 1.24 13.75
CA TRP A 198 20.29 0.80 15.04
C TRP A 198 21.23 -0.15 15.80
N LYS A 199 20.93 -0.38 17.09
CA LYS A 199 21.71 -1.26 17.97
C LYS A 199 21.75 -2.69 17.42
N ASP A 200 22.87 -3.38 17.67
CA ASP A 200 23.07 -4.78 17.26
C ASP A 200 22.02 -5.73 17.85
N ASP A 201 21.49 -5.43 19.04
CA ASP A 201 20.40 -6.19 19.65
C ASP A 201 19.14 -6.27 18.80
N TYR A 202 18.93 -5.28 17.90
CA TYR A 202 17.79 -5.21 16.99
C TYR A 202 18.13 -5.69 15.58
N LYS A 203 19.38 -6.06 15.31
CA LYS A 203 19.80 -6.68 14.05
C LYS A 203 19.44 -8.16 14.05
N LYS A 204 18.93 -8.64 12.93
CA LYS A 204 18.60 -10.04 12.76
C LYS A 204 19.58 -10.74 11.82
N LYS A 205 19.67 -12.06 11.97
CA LYS A 205 20.27 -12.91 10.96
C LYS A 205 19.21 -13.19 9.90
N ILE A 206 19.55 -12.93 8.65
CA ILE A 206 18.67 -13.19 7.51
C ILE A 206 19.03 -14.55 6.93
N ASP A 207 18.30 -15.57 7.34
CA ASP A 207 18.54 -16.95 6.94
C ASP A 207 18.02 -17.26 5.52
N HIS A 208 17.05 -16.47 5.05
CA HIS A 208 16.47 -16.59 3.71
C HIS A 208 16.38 -15.22 3.07
N SER A 209 16.90 -15.08 1.84
CA SER A 209 16.72 -13.86 1.06
C SER A 209 15.23 -13.60 0.82
N PRO A 210 14.75 -12.36 1.02
CA PRO A 210 13.39 -11.99 0.65
C PRO A 210 13.11 -12.33 -0.82
N ILE A 211 11.93 -12.82 -1.11
CA ILE A 211 11.47 -12.95 -2.50
C ILE A 211 10.99 -11.56 -2.93
N ALA A 212 11.63 -11.00 -3.95
CA ALA A 212 11.29 -9.69 -4.49
C ALA A 212 11.04 -9.80 -5.99
N ASN A 213 9.84 -9.45 -6.40
CA ASN A 213 9.41 -9.48 -7.79
C ASN A 213 9.06 -8.07 -8.25
N VAL A 214 9.69 -7.63 -9.33
CA VAL A 214 9.20 -6.49 -10.11
C VAL A 214 8.27 -7.03 -11.16
N ILE A 215 7.06 -6.55 -11.16
CA ILE A 215 5.98 -7.12 -11.95
C ILE A 215 5.32 -6.06 -12.84
N ASN A 216 4.72 -6.55 -13.91
CA ASN A 216 3.77 -5.79 -14.69
C ASN A 216 2.36 -6.29 -14.39
N VAL A 217 1.53 -5.40 -13.90
CA VAL A 217 0.12 -5.65 -13.66
C VAL A 217 -0.58 -5.89 -15.00
N ILE A 218 -1.32 -6.99 -15.07
CA ILE A 218 -2.21 -7.32 -16.21
C ILE A 218 -3.61 -6.79 -15.93
N ILE A 219 -4.14 -7.11 -14.74
CA ILE A 219 -5.44 -6.63 -14.28
C ILE A 219 -5.44 -6.54 -12.76
N GLY A 220 -6.07 -5.50 -12.22
CA GLY A 220 -6.31 -5.32 -10.79
C GLY A 220 -7.73 -4.83 -10.54
N THR A 221 -8.29 -5.20 -9.39
CA THR A 221 -9.62 -4.79 -8.95
C THR A 221 -9.73 -4.79 -7.43
N GLY A 222 -10.81 -4.22 -6.91
CA GLY A 222 -10.93 -3.98 -5.47
C GLY A 222 -9.90 -2.95 -5.01
N GLY A 223 -9.26 -3.16 -3.87
CA GLY A 223 -8.17 -2.30 -3.37
C GLY A 223 -6.94 -2.25 -4.28
N SER A 224 -6.80 -3.20 -5.21
CA SER A 224 -5.70 -3.23 -6.20
C SER A 224 -5.99 -2.44 -7.48
N GLY A 225 -7.11 -1.75 -7.61
CA GLY A 225 -7.41 -0.97 -8.81
C GLY A 225 -8.78 -0.32 -8.80
N PRO A 226 -8.97 0.76 -9.54
CA PRO A 226 -8.07 1.39 -10.53
C PRO A 226 -7.02 2.34 -9.94
N VAL A 227 -7.14 2.74 -8.69
CA VAL A 227 -6.08 3.40 -7.92
C VAL A 227 -5.35 2.30 -7.19
N SER A 228 -4.11 2.03 -7.59
CA SER A 228 -3.33 0.89 -7.09
C SER A 228 -2.20 1.38 -6.18
N PHE A 229 -1.78 0.52 -5.27
CA PHE A 229 -0.50 0.65 -4.59
C PHE A 229 0.65 0.47 -5.60
N VAL A 230 1.85 0.90 -5.24
CA VAL A 230 3.06 0.75 -6.09
C VAL A 230 3.96 -0.39 -5.66
N GLY A 231 3.80 -0.84 -4.42
CA GLY A 231 4.50 -1.99 -3.84
C GLY A 231 3.66 -2.63 -2.76
N VAL A 232 3.95 -3.90 -2.44
CA VAL A 232 3.29 -4.63 -1.35
C VAL A 232 4.17 -5.78 -0.87
N ASN A 233 4.14 -6.07 0.44
CA ASN A 233 4.84 -7.18 1.05
C ASN A 233 3.85 -8.11 1.77
N LEU A 234 3.59 -9.27 1.19
CA LEU A 234 2.56 -10.22 1.65
C LEU A 234 3.14 -11.62 1.95
N PRO A 235 2.46 -12.41 2.79
CA PRO A 235 1.20 -12.17 3.52
C PRO A 235 1.39 -11.28 4.75
N ASN A 236 0.29 -10.72 5.29
CA ASN A 236 0.31 -9.88 6.49
C ASN A 236 0.35 -10.67 7.80
N ASP A 237 0.04 -11.97 7.76
CA ASP A 237 0.09 -12.84 8.95
C ASP A 237 1.52 -13.03 9.47
N GLN A 238 1.79 -12.52 10.68
CA GLN A 238 3.12 -12.53 11.29
C GLN A 238 3.69 -13.94 11.44
N SER A 239 2.87 -14.93 11.80
CA SER A 239 3.34 -16.30 11.98
C SER A 239 3.75 -16.96 10.66
N THR A 240 3.05 -16.66 9.59
CA THR A 240 3.40 -17.10 8.23
C THR A 240 4.67 -16.43 7.76
N ARG A 241 4.81 -15.12 7.98
CA ARG A 241 6.02 -14.35 7.65
C ARG A 241 7.27 -14.92 8.33
N GLU A 242 7.19 -15.22 9.62
CA GLU A 242 8.34 -15.74 10.37
C GLU A 242 8.74 -17.15 9.95
N GLN A 243 7.79 -18.02 9.62
CA GLN A 243 8.05 -19.42 9.34
C GLN A 243 8.33 -19.70 7.85
N TYR A 244 7.69 -18.96 6.96
CA TYR A 244 7.70 -19.26 5.51
C TYR A 244 8.20 -18.11 4.64
N GLY A 245 8.39 -16.92 5.21
CA GLY A 245 8.82 -15.72 4.49
C GLY A 245 7.67 -14.94 3.87
N THR A 246 8.03 -14.01 2.99
CA THR A 246 7.12 -13.09 2.29
C THR A 246 7.49 -12.96 0.83
N LYS A 247 6.55 -12.48 0.03
CA LYS A 247 6.82 -11.94 -1.31
C LYS A 247 6.72 -10.41 -1.26
N SER A 248 7.79 -9.72 -1.64
CA SER A 248 7.77 -8.30 -1.97
C SER A 248 7.48 -8.15 -3.45
N ILE A 249 6.49 -7.36 -3.79
CA ILE A 249 5.99 -7.19 -5.17
C ILE A 249 5.97 -5.71 -5.48
N LEU A 250 6.64 -5.31 -6.57
CA LEU A 250 6.76 -3.93 -7.04
C LEU A 250 6.06 -3.78 -8.38
N LEU A 251 5.09 -2.88 -8.46
CA LEU A 251 4.21 -2.69 -9.61
C LEU A 251 4.81 -1.68 -10.59
N TYR A 252 5.78 -2.14 -11.41
CA TYR A 252 6.59 -1.28 -12.26
C TYR A 252 5.76 -0.46 -13.25
N ASN A 253 4.82 -1.08 -13.99
CA ASN A 253 4.02 -0.36 -14.97
C ASN A 253 3.00 0.60 -14.35
N VAL A 254 2.59 0.38 -13.11
CA VAL A 254 1.75 1.32 -12.35
C VAL A 254 2.56 2.56 -11.99
N GLN A 255 3.77 2.36 -11.43
CA GLN A 255 4.66 3.46 -11.08
C GLN A 255 5.03 4.30 -12.31
N ASP A 256 5.45 3.64 -13.41
CA ASP A 256 5.78 4.31 -14.68
C ASP A 256 4.61 5.15 -15.23
N ALA A 257 3.37 4.66 -15.08
CA ALA A 257 2.18 5.40 -15.49
C ALA A 257 1.91 6.63 -14.61
N ILE A 258 2.09 6.49 -13.29
CA ILE A 258 1.95 7.61 -12.34
C ILE A 258 2.97 8.71 -12.66
N ASP A 259 4.23 8.34 -12.85
CA ASP A 259 5.31 9.27 -13.13
C ASP A 259 5.07 10.05 -14.45
N LYS A 260 4.62 9.37 -15.49
CA LYS A 260 4.28 10.00 -16.78
C LYS A 260 3.05 10.91 -16.72
N SER A 261 2.14 10.70 -15.78
CA SER A 261 0.86 11.43 -15.73
C SER A 261 0.91 12.76 -14.98
N SER A 262 1.72 12.87 -13.94
CA SER A 262 1.71 14.04 -13.05
C SER A 262 3.10 14.43 -12.49
N GLY A 263 4.07 13.55 -12.58
CA GLY A 263 5.38 13.75 -11.95
C GLY A 263 6.14 14.96 -12.50
N GLU A 264 6.17 15.14 -13.80
CA GLU A 264 6.91 16.23 -14.46
C GLU A 264 6.41 17.61 -14.05
N GLU A 265 5.09 17.84 -14.08
CA GLU A 265 4.50 19.14 -13.72
C GLU A 265 4.68 19.45 -12.23
N LEU A 266 4.52 18.46 -11.37
CA LEU A 266 4.78 18.64 -9.93
C LEU A 266 6.26 18.92 -9.66
N THR A 267 7.17 18.20 -10.31
CA THR A 267 8.61 18.46 -10.18
C THR A 267 8.95 19.88 -10.57
N LYS A 268 8.50 20.37 -11.72
CA LYS A 268 8.72 21.75 -12.19
C LYS A 268 8.19 22.79 -11.20
N GLU A 269 7.05 22.51 -10.57
CA GLU A 269 6.42 23.43 -9.62
C GLU A 269 7.13 23.47 -8.27
N PHE A 270 7.65 22.33 -7.77
CA PHE A 270 8.19 22.22 -6.42
C PHE A 270 9.71 22.11 -6.33
N ALA A 271 10.42 21.90 -7.44
CA ALA A 271 11.87 21.91 -7.49
C ALA A 271 12.43 23.29 -7.10
N TRP A 272 13.54 23.29 -6.37
CA TRP A 272 14.22 24.52 -5.99
C TRP A 272 14.78 25.28 -7.18
N ASP A 273 15.38 24.55 -8.13
CA ASP A 273 16.04 25.12 -9.30
C ASP A 273 16.03 24.18 -10.51
N ALA A 274 16.63 24.63 -11.61
CA ALA A 274 16.72 23.87 -12.85
C ALA A 274 17.62 22.63 -12.73
N GLU A 275 18.58 22.61 -11.81
CA GLU A 275 19.42 21.43 -11.58
C GLU A 275 18.61 20.29 -10.97
N GLU A 276 17.72 20.59 -10.01
CA GLU A 276 16.81 19.57 -9.44
C GLU A 276 15.87 19.01 -10.53
N VAL A 277 15.33 19.86 -11.41
CA VAL A 277 14.51 19.40 -12.55
C VAL A 277 15.31 18.49 -13.47
N HIS A 278 16.53 18.88 -13.82
CA HIS A 278 17.40 18.09 -14.68
C HIS A 278 17.82 16.74 -14.05
N ASN A 279 18.12 16.75 -12.75
CA ASN A 279 18.39 15.51 -12.02
C ASN A 279 17.17 14.56 -12.02
N GLN A 280 15.97 15.10 -11.88
CA GLN A 280 14.74 14.31 -11.96
C GLN A 280 14.56 13.69 -13.37
N GLU A 281 14.84 14.44 -14.44
CA GLU A 281 14.78 13.92 -15.80
C GLU A 281 15.78 12.76 -16.04
N LEU A 282 17.01 12.87 -15.52
CA LEU A 282 18.06 11.88 -15.74
C LEU A 282 17.99 10.67 -14.80
N TYR A 283 17.63 10.88 -13.54
CA TYR A 283 17.78 9.90 -12.47
C TYR A 283 16.46 9.58 -11.76
N GLY A 284 15.40 10.38 -11.94
CA GLY A 284 14.18 10.32 -11.15
C GLY A 284 13.53 8.94 -11.13
N SER A 285 13.31 8.34 -12.30
CA SER A 285 12.70 6.99 -12.38
C SER A 285 13.55 5.92 -11.68
N ARG A 286 14.90 6.01 -11.78
CA ARG A 286 15.79 5.07 -11.08
C ARG A 286 15.81 5.32 -9.57
N ALA A 287 15.75 6.56 -9.14
CA ALA A 287 15.69 6.94 -7.74
C ALA A 287 14.40 6.44 -7.08
N GLU A 288 13.25 6.65 -7.73
CA GLU A 288 11.93 6.18 -7.27
C GLU A 288 11.85 4.66 -7.21
N ASN A 289 12.24 3.98 -8.30
CA ASN A 289 12.26 2.51 -8.34
C ASN A 289 13.19 1.92 -7.27
N MET A 290 14.34 2.57 -7.02
CA MET A 290 15.27 2.11 -5.99
C MET A 290 14.74 2.40 -4.59
N HIS A 291 14.10 3.55 -4.37
CA HIS A 291 13.44 3.87 -3.11
C HIS A 291 12.42 2.80 -2.77
N THR A 292 11.49 2.53 -3.68
CA THR A 292 10.44 1.52 -3.50
C THR A 292 11.03 0.12 -3.29
N ALA A 293 12.04 -0.26 -4.08
CA ALA A 293 12.72 -1.56 -3.91
C ALA A 293 13.39 -1.71 -2.54
N MET A 294 14.08 -0.68 -2.07
CA MET A 294 14.71 -0.67 -0.75
C MET A 294 13.67 -0.65 0.38
N HIS A 295 12.60 0.10 0.24
CA HIS A 295 11.48 0.16 1.17
C HIS A 295 10.88 -1.25 1.38
N GLU A 296 10.47 -1.91 0.29
CA GLU A 296 9.78 -3.19 0.35
C GLU A 296 10.71 -4.35 0.73
N VAL A 297 11.88 -4.46 0.06
CA VAL A 297 12.75 -5.63 0.18
C VAL A 297 13.62 -5.58 1.42
N ILE A 298 14.24 -4.44 1.66
CA ILE A 298 15.16 -4.26 2.79
C ILE A 298 14.44 -3.63 3.98
N GLY A 299 13.63 -2.59 3.75
CA GLY A 299 12.90 -1.85 4.78
C GLY A 299 12.06 -2.79 5.63
N HIS A 300 10.94 -3.26 5.10
CA HIS A 300 10.06 -4.19 5.82
C HIS A 300 10.75 -5.51 6.17
N GLY A 301 11.74 -5.91 5.38
CA GLY A 301 12.54 -7.12 5.59
C GLY A 301 13.53 -7.07 6.75
N SER A 302 13.83 -5.93 7.37
CA SER A 302 14.93 -5.73 8.32
C SER A 302 14.50 -5.59 9.78
N GLY A 303 15.49 -5.73 10.69
CA GLY A 303 15.30 -5.55 12.12
C GLY A 303 14.55 -6.69 12.82
N LYS A 304 14.67 -6.76 14.12
CA LYS A 304 13.93 -7.66 15.01
C LYS A 304 13.48 -6.96 16.28
N VAL A 305 12.43 -7.46 16.89
CA VAL A 305 11.96 -6.98 18.19
C VAL A 305 12.94 -7.39 19.31
N SER A 306 12.90 -6.66 20.43
CA SER A 306 13.67 -6.98 21.62
C SER A 306 13.24 -8.33 22.23
N SER A 307 14.09 -8.87 23.09
CA SER A 307 13.78 -10.14 23.77
C SER A 307 12.51 -10.10 24.62
N SER A 308 12.12 -8.91 25.11
CA SER A 308 10.89 -8.68 25.90
C SER A 308 9.61 -8.81 25.08
N LEU A 309 9.69 -8.51 23.76
CA LEU A 309 8.57 -8.64 22.82
C LEU A 309 8.66 -9.89 21.94
N ARG A 310 9.62 -10.78 22.21
CA ARG A 310 9.81 -11.98 21.40
C ARG A 310 8.52 -12.80 21.28
N ARG A 311 8.10 -13.14 20.05
CA ARG A 311 6.86 -13.84 19.70
C ARG A 311 5.57 -13.04 19.98
N LYS A 312 5.67 -11.72 20.15
CA LYS A 312 4.53 -10.82 20.25
C LYS A 312 4.56 -9.89 19.06
N ASP A 313 3.39 -9.44 18.60
CA ASP A 313 3.30 -8.47 17.54
C ASP A 313 3.58 -7.07 18.09
N PRO A 314 4.55 -6.31 17.55
CA PRO A 314 4.77 -4.93 17.95
C PRO A 314 3.54 -4.03 17.79
N ALA A 315 2.66 -4.33 16.84
CA ALA A 315 1.41 -3.58 16.63
C ALA A 315 0.51 -3.56 17.87
N ASP A 316 0.48 -4.65 18.64
CA ASP A 316 -0.29 -4.75 19.90
C ASP A 316 0.18 -3.77 20.96
N PHE A 317 1.43 -3.33 20.89
CA PHE A 317 2.06 -2.39 21.83
C PHE A 317 2.05 -0.95 21.35
N LEU A 318 1.75 -0.72 20.08
CA LEU A 318 1.79 0.59 19.41
C LEU A 318 0.45 0.92 18.73
N PRO A 319 -0.70 0.73 19.40
CA PRO A 319 -2.01 0.91 18.78
C PRO A 319 -2.17 2.34 18.24
N GLY A 320 -2.60 2.44 16.96
CA GLY A 320 -2.80 3.70 16.26
C GLY A 320 -1.52 4.40 15.76
N TYR A 321 -0.33 3.86 16.08
CA TYR A 321 0.97 4.46 15.70
C TYR A 321 1.87 3.48 14.93
N TYR A 322 1.58 2.18 14.98
CA TYR A 322 2.45 1.15 14.41
C TYR A 322 2.65 1.33 12.92
N ASN A 323 1.58 1.48 12.14
CA ASN A 323 1.66 1.58 10.68
C ASN A 323 2.52 2.79 10.27
N THR A 324 2.23 3.98 10.79
CA THR A 324 3.04 5.18 10.51
C THR A 324 4.53 4.95 10.82
N LEU A 325 4.85 4.27 11.94
CA LEU A 325 6.25 3.98 12.30
C LEU A 325 6.89 2.95 11.39
N GLU A 326 6.16 1.94 10.96
CA GLU A 326 6.66 0.90 10.09
C GLU A 326 6.93 1.43 8.68
N GLU A 327 6.03 2.25 8.14
CA GLU A 327 6.23 2.92 6.86
C GLU A 327 7.40 3.90 6.94
N ALA A 328 7.47 4.73 7.99
CA ALA A 328 8.61 5.61 8.21
C ALA A 328 9.93 4.84 8.33
N ARG A 329 9.93 3.67 8.96
CA ARG A 329 11.12 2.82 9.08
C ARG A 329 11.58 2.31 7.71
N ALA A 330 10.67 1.87 6.87
CA ALA A 330 10.98 1.35 5.54
C ALA A 330 11.51 2.47 4.62
N ASP A 331 10.87 3.65 4.60
CA ASP A 331 11.34 4.83 3.87
C ASP A 331 12.71 5.31 4.36
N LEU A 332 12.93 5.33 5.67
CA LEU A 332 14.23 5.71 6.25
C LEU A 332 15.34 4.71 5.90
N VAL A 333 15.04 3.41 5.77
CA VAL A 333 16.01 2.42 5.30
C VAL A 333 16.40 2.70 3.84
N ALA A 334 15.45 3.06 2.99
CA ALA A 334 15.74 3.44 1.61
C ALA A 334 16.64 4.69 1.56
N LEU A 335 16.28 5.74 2.27
CA LEU A 335 17.07 6.99 2.34
C LEU A 335 18.44 6.79 2.97
N TRP A 336 18.58 5.96 4.01
CA TRP A 336 19.87 5.64 4.64
C TRP A 336 20.85 5.00 3.65
N ASN A 337 20.35 4.16 2.75
CA ASN A 337 21.14 3.43 1.76
C ASN A 337 21.16 4.08 0.37
N ALA A 338 20.65 5.31 0.22
CA ALA A 338 20.36 5.95 -1.07
C ALA A 338 21.56 6.04 -2.04
N TRP A 339 22.79 6.07 -1.54
CA TRP A 339 24.03 6.02 -2.35
C TRP A 339 25.06 5.03 -1.81
N ASP A 340 24.58 3.93 -1.26
CA ASP A 340 25.49 2.85 -0.85
C ASP A 340 26.25 2.29 -2.07
N PRO A 341 27.57 2.03 -1.98
CA PRO A 341 28.36 1.49 -3.09
C PRO A 341 27.81 0.18 -3.68
N LYS A 342 27.05 -0.61 -2.89
CA LYS A 342 26.42 -1.85 -3.38
C LYS A 342 25.38 -1.63 -4.48
N LEU A 343 24.89 -0.42 -4.66
CA LEU A 343 24.00 -0.09 -5.78
C LEU A 343 24.65 -0.31 -7.14
N VAL A 344 25.99 -0.18 -7.23
CA VAL A 344 26.75 -0.54 -8.43
C VAL A 344 26.76 -2.05 -8.65
N ASP A 345 27.03 -2.83 -7.61
CA ASP A 345 27.03 -4.30 -7.69
C ASP A 345 25.64 -4.86 -8.06
N ILE A 346 24.59 -4.21 -7.58
CA ILE A 346 23.20 -4.55 -7.88
C ILE A 346 22.87 -4.22 -9.35
N GLY A 347 23.50 -3.21 -9.92
CA GLY A 347 23.29 -2.75 -11.30
C GLY A 347 22.29 -1.59 -11.42
N VAL A 348 22.07 -0.85 -10.33
CA VAL A 348 21.26 0.39 -10.31
C VAL A 348 22.04 1.54 -10.93
N ALA A 349 23.34 1.60 -10.68
CA ALA A 349 24.26 2.62 -11.17
C ALA A 349 25.47 1.99 -11.83
N ASN A 350 26.11 2.71 -12.76
CA ASN A 350 27.31 2.28 -13.44
C ASN A 350 28.59 2.45 -12.58
N ASP A 351 28.56 3.45 -11.70
CA ASP A 351 29.66 3.75 -10.78
C ASP A 351 29.12 4.46 -9.51
N THR A 352 30.01 4.71 -8.55
CA THR A 352 29.66 5.36 -7.28
C THR A 352 29.26 6.83 -7.43
N GLY A 353 29.74 7.53 -8.46
CA GLY A 353 29.36 8.90 -8.77
C GLY A 353 27.90 8.97 -9.23
N GLU A 354 27.51 8.06 -10.14
CA GLU A 354 26.13 7.94 -10.57
C GLU A 354 25.22 7.46 -9.43
N ALA A 355 25.67 6.51 -8.60
CA ALA A 355 24.94 6.07 -7.41
C ALA A 355 24.67 7.27 -6.46
N ARG A 356 25.65 8.17 -6.31
CA ARG A 356 25.47 9.39 -5.53
C ARG A 356 24.41 10.32 -6.11
N LYS A 357 24.40 10.52 -7.44
CA LYS A 357 23.39 11.37 -8.11
C LYS A 357 21.99 10.80 -8.01
N ILE A 358 21.84 9.49 -8.17
CA ILE A 358 20.55 8.79 -7.96
C ILE A 358 20.07 8.99 -6.52
N GLY A 359 20.95 8.82 -5.54
CA GLY A 359 20.60 9.00 -4.14
C GLY A 359 20.26 10.45 -3.76
N GLU A 360 20.98 11.45 -4.28
CA GLU A 360 20.64 12.86 -4.10
C GLU A 360 19.26 13.18 -4.69
N THR A 361 18.95 12.61 -5.88
CA THR A 361 17.62 12.74 -6.50
C THR A 361 16.54 12.09 -5.64
N MET A 362 16.81 10.92 -5.04
CA MET A 362 15.88 10.26 -4.09
C MET A 362 15.54 11.17 -2.89
N TYR A 363 16.54 11.84 -2.32
CA TYR A 363 16.30 12.82 -1.25
C TYR A 363 15.48 14.02 -1.72
N GLN A 364 15.78 14.55 -2.92
CA GLN A 364 14.99 15.64 -3.52
C GLN A 364 13.52 15.23 -3.71
N GLN A 365 13.26 14.03 -4.23
CA GLN A 365 11.91 13.48 -4.36
C GLN A 365 11.20 13.38 -3.01
N ALA A 366 11.84 12.79 -1.99
CA ALA A 366 11.27 12.65 -0.66
C ALA A 366 10.88 14.01 -0.04
N VAL A 367 11.77 15.01 -0.15
CA VAL A 367 11.56 16.35 0.40
C VAL A 367 10.48 17.11 -0.36
N GLN A 368 10.47 17.05 -1.70
CA GLN A 368 9.45 17.65 -2.55
C GLN A 368 8.07 16.99 -2.32
N THR A 369 8.03 15.67 -2.16
CA THR A 369 6.79 14.94 -1.87
C THR A 369 6.25 15.31 -0.48
N GLY A 370 7.12 15.46 0.53
CA GLY A 370 6.74 15.92 1.86
C GLY A 370 6.06 17.29 1.87
N LEU A 371 6.37 18.16 0.89
CA LEU A 371 5.69 19.43 0.69
C LEU A 371 4.46 19.30 -0.20
N SER A 372 4.61 18.73 -1.39
CA SER A 372 3.57 18.68 -2.42
C SER A 372 2.38 17.80 -2.06
N GLN A 373 2.54 16.82 -1.16
CA GLN A 373 1.45 15.98 -0.67
C GLN A 373 0.33 16.79 0.02
N LEU A 374 0.63 17.99 0.54
CA LEU A 374 -0.37 18.87 1.14
C LEU A 374 -1.50 19.24 0.18
N ARG A 375 -1.29 19.12 -1.14
CA ARG A 375 -2.34 19.28 -2.15
C ARG A 375 -3.51 18.30 -2.00
N ARG A 376 -3.28 17.14 -1.37
CA ARG A 376 -4.27 16.08 -1.18
C ARG A 376 -5.06 16.24 0.13
N ILE A 377 -4.65 17.14 1.01
CA ILE A 377 -5.25 17.29 2.33
C ILE A 377 -6.48 18.19 2.24
N GLY A 378 -7.62 17.71 2.72
CA GLY A 378 -8.84 18.49 2.81
C GLY A 378 -8.77 19.60 3.87
N LYS A 379 -9.86 19.88 4.55
CA LYS A 379 -9.93 20.92 5.59
C LYS A 379 -9.34 20.47 6.94
N SER A 380 -8.93 19.21 7.06
CA SER A 380 -8.36 18.68 8.30
C SER A 380 -7.10 19.43 8.74
N GLU A 381 -6.94 19.61 10.04
CA GLU A 381 -5.75 20.13 10.69
C GLU A 381 -4.75 19.03 11.07
N GLN A 382 -5.09 17.78 10.78
CA GLN A 382 -4.27 16.61 11.06
C GLN A 382 -4.22 15.68 9.85
N LEU A 383 -3.07 15.02 9.67
CA LEU A 383 -2.93 13.94 8.70
C LEU A 383 -3.53 12.66 9.28
N GLU A 384 -4.24 11.91 8.47
CA GLU A 384 -4.93 10.67 8.86
C GLU A 384 -4.30 9.43 8.23
N GLU A 385 -3.88 9.54 6.98
CA GLU A 385 -3.26 8.45 6.22
C GLU A 385 -1.79 8.26 6.64
N ASP A 386 -1.37 7.01 6.81
CA ASP A 386 -0.10 6.66 7.44
C ASP A 386 1.12 7.04 6.58
N HIS A 387 1.05 6.92 5.25
CA HIS A 387 2.14 7.37 4.36
C HIS A 387 2.27 8.89 4.27
N LEU A 388 1.17 9.65 4.48
CA LEU A 388 1.28 11.11 4.56
C LEU A 388 1.94 11.54 5.87
N LYS A 389 1.64 10.82 6.97
CA LYS A 389 2.25 11.07 8.28
C LYS A 389 3.74 10.75 8.29
N ASP A 390 4.13 9.60 7.72
CA ASP A 390 5.53 9.17 7.70
C ASP A 390 6.42 10.13 6.92
N ARG A 391 6.01 10.52 5.70
CA ARG A 391 6.73 11.49 4.87
C ARG A 391 6.88 12.83 5.54
N GLN A 392 5.79 13.33 6.15
CA GLN A 392 5.86 14.56 6.92
C GLN A 392 6.79 14.41 8.13
N LEU A 393 6.71 13.30 8.86
CA LEU A 393 7.57 13.00 10.01
C LEU A 393 9.04 13.06 9.62
N ILE A 394 9.43 12.37 8.55
CA ILE A 394 10.82 12.31 8.07
C ILE A 394 11.32 13.70 7.71
N VAL A 395 10.59 14.42 6.85
CA VAL A 395 11.01 15.74 6.35
C VAL A 395 11.06 16.78 7.48
N HIS A 396 10.03 16.82 8.33
CA HIS A 396 10.00 17.76 9.46
C HIS A 396 11.05 17.43 10.52
N TYR A 397 11.37 16.15 10.73
CA TYR A 397 12.47 15.77 11.61
C TYR A 397 13.81 16.31 11.09
N ILE A 398 14.11 16.13 9.81
CA ILE A 398 15.35 16.63 9.18
C ILE A 398 15.41 18.18 9.29
N ILE A 399 14.32 18.88 8.95
CA ILE A 399 14.25 20.35 9.05
C ILE A 399 14.52 20.84 10.48
N LYS A 400 13.96 20.16 11.50
CA LYS A 400 14.02 20.63 12.90
C LYS A 400 15.29 20.22 13.64
N ASN A 401 15.91 19.08 13.26
CA ASN A 401 17.03 18.50 14.00
C ASN A 401 18.37 18.60 13.25
N SER A 402 18.35 19.09 12.01
CA SER A 402 19.57 19.34 11.23
C SER A 402 19.48 20.71 10.56
N LYS A 403 20.58 21.11 9.91
CA LYS A 403 20.63 22.31 9.04
C LYS A 403 20.61 21.91 7.55
N ALA A 404 20.29 20.68 7.25
CA ALA A 404 20.39 20.08 5.92
C ALA A 404 19.34 20.61 4.95
N ILE A 405 18.15 20.97 5.46
CA ILE A 405 17.04 21.50 4.65
C ILE A 405 16.72 22.91 5.12
N GLN A 406 16.68 23.84 4.18
CA GLN A 406 16.19 25.19 4.39
C GLN A 406 14.77 25.35 3.85
N VAL A 407 13.90 25.91 4.67
CA VAL A 407 12.56 26.34 4.24
C VAL A 407 12.69 27.77 3.71
N VAL A 408 12.58 27.94 2.41
CA VAL A 408 12.81 29.20 1.73
C VAL A 408 11.55 29.69 1.05
N LYS A 409 11.24 30.97 1.21
CA LYS A 409 10.15 31.63 0.49
C LYS A 409 10.69 32.47 -0.66
N ARG A 410 10.27 32.16 -1.90
CA ARG A 410 10.65 32.86 -3.12
C ARG A 410 9.40 33.15 -3.96
N GLU A 411 9.19 34.43 -4.31
CA GLU A 411 8.03 34.87 -5.09
C GLU A 411 6.68 34.40 -4.50
N GLY A 412 6.58 34.43 -3.16
CA GLY A 412 5.37 33.99 -2.45
C GLY A 412 5.21 32.49 -2.31
N LYS A 413 6.06 31.67 -2.93
CA LYS A 413 6.05 30.21 -2.90
C LYS A 413 7.07 29.66 -1.93
N THR A 414 6.69 28.68 -1.13
CA THR A 414 7.55 27.96 -0.21
C THR A 414 8.24 26.79 -0.90
N TYR A 415 9.55 26.64 -0.63
CA TYR A 415 10.38 25.55 -1.12
C TYR A 415 11.14 24.91 0.04
N TYR A 416 11.37 23.61 -0.07
CA TYR A 416 12.25 22.85 0.80
C TYR A 416 13.54 22.56 0.02
N HIS A 417 14.61 23.33 0.33
CA HIS A 417 15.89 23.22 -0.38
C HIS A 417 16.92 22.45 0.45
N ILE A 418 17.47 21.37 -0.11
CA ILE A 418 18.51 20.57 0.54
C ILE A 418 19.86 21.25 0.29
N VAL A 419 20.49 21.76 1.34
CA VAL A 419 21.79 22.43 1.27
C VAL A 419 22.96 21.50 1.67
N ASP A 420 22.68 20.40 2.37
CA ASP A 420 23.69 19.41 2.76
C ASP A 420 23.08 17.99 2.83
N PHE A 421 23.33 17.20 1.79
CA PHE A 421 22.84 15.82 1.70
C PHE A 421 23.48 14.89 2.75
N ASN A 422 24.72 15.13 3.16
CA ASN A 422 25.37 14.30 4.18
C ASN A 422 24.78 14.57 5.57
N ALA A 423 24.51 15.83 5.89
CA ALA A 423 23.80 16.19 7.11
C ALA A 423 22.35 15.65 7.11
N ALA A 424 21.66 15.68 5.96
CA ALA A 424 20.33 15.05 5.81
C ALA A 424 20.39 13.55 6.11
N ARG A 425 21.37 12.84 5.52
CA ARG A 425 21.56 11.40 5.77
C ARG A 425 21.90 11.10 7.23
N SER A 426 22.69 11.94 7.88
CA SER A 426 22.99 11.76 9.32
C SER A 426 21.71 11.86 10.15
N ALA A 427 20.84 12.84 9.89
CA ALA A 427 19.55 12.99 10.56
C ALA A 427 18.60 11.81 10.26
N VAL A 428 18.60 11.29 9.03
CA VAL A 428 17.89 10.06 8.65
C VAL A 428 18.38 8.88 9.50
N GLY A 429 19.69 8.70 9.67
CA GLY A 429 20.26 7.62 10.47
C GLY A 429 19.87 7.71 11.95
N GLU A 430 19.87 8.91 12.54
CA GLU A 430 19.42 9.14 13.92
C GLU A 430 17.93 8.81 14.09
N LEU A 431 17.09 9.28 13.17
CA LEU A 431 15.66 9.00 13.20
C LEU A 431 15.38 7.51 13.00
N LEU A 432 16.06 6.87 12.07
CA LEU A 432 15.92 5.44 11.79
C LEU A 432 16.27 4.58 13.01
N ALA A 433 17.36 4.93 13.71
CA ALA A 433 17.75 4.23 14.94
C ALA A 433 16.68 4.37 16.04
N GLU A 434 16.08 5.56 16.19
CA GLU A 434 15.02 5.80 17.18
C GLU A 434 13.71 5.09 16.80
N VAL A 435 13.29 5.17 15.55
CA VAL A 435 12.08 4.47 15.06
C VAL A 435 12.23 2.95 15.26
N MET A 436 13.39 2.39 14.93
CA MET A 436 13.66 0.97 15.16
C MET A 436 13.64 0.61 16.66
N ARG A 437 14.20 1.46 17.53
CA ARG A 437 14.13 1.25 19.00
C ARG A 437 12.69 1.23 19.48
N ILE A 438 11.90 2.22 19.07
CA ILE A 438 10.47 2.33 19.44
C ILE A 438 9.71 1.06 19.03
N LYS A 439 9.88 0.61 17.79
CA LYS A 439 9.28 -0.63 17.31
C LYS A 439 9.74 -1.84 18.10
N ALA A 440 11.06 -1.97 18.29
CA ALA A 440 11.65 -3.15 18.93
C ALA A 440 11.26 -3.28 20.41
N GLU A 441 11.02 -2.18 21.09
CA GLU A 441 10.68 -2.15 22.51
C GLU A 441 9.18 -1.99 22.78
N GLY A 442 8.37 -1.64 21.78
CA GLY A 442 6.95 -1.34 21.93
C GLY A 442 6.71 -0.06 22.75
N ASP A 443 7.58 0.96 22.59
CA ASP A 443 7.55 2.21 23.35
C ASP A 443 6.49 3.18 22.85
N LEU A 444 5.22 2.93 23.20
CA LEU A 444 4.07 3.76 22.82
C LEU A 444 4.22 5.24 23.23
N PRO A 445 4.70 5.59 24.43
CA PRO A 445 4.92 7.01 24.75
C PRO A 445 5.91 7.72 23.83
N ALA A 446 6.97 7.05 23.40
CA ALA A 446 7.93 7.61 22.45
C ALA A 446 7.34 7.71 21.02
N ALA A 447 6.62 6.67 20.57
CA ALA A 447 5.88 6.67 19.31
C ALA A 447 4.96 7.88 19.21
N LYS A 448 4.13 8.06 20.23
CA LYS A 448 3.20 9.19 20.32
C LYS A 448 3.92 10.53 20.25
N ARG A 449 4.97 10.74 21.07
CA ARG A 449 5.72 12.01 21.04
C ARG A 449 6.34 12.30 19.69
N LEU A 450 6.87 11.28 19.01
CA LEU A 450 7.52 11.43 17.71
C LEU A 450 6.52 11.79 16.62
N ILE A 451 5.44 11.05 16.48
CA ILE A 451 4.43 11.25 15.44
C ILE A 451 3.63 12.53 15.68
N ASP A 452 3.16 12.77 16.92
CA ASP A 452 2.40 13.99 17.24
C ASP A 452 3.22 15.26 16.99
N ARG A 453 4.55 15.18 17.18
CA ARG A 453 5.44 16.32 17.00
C ARG A 453 5.78 16.63 15.54
N TYR A 454 5.99 15.61 14.73
CA TYR A 454 6.56 15.77 13.39
C TYR A 454 5.64 15.30 12.26
N GLY A 455 4.76 14.33 12.50
CA GLY A 455 3.97 13.68 11.47
C GLY A 455 2.48 14.05 11.43
N LEU A 456 1.91 14.54 12.55
CA LEU A 456 0.46 14.64 12.67
C LEU A 456 -0.13 15.97 12.18
N LYS A 457 0.45 17.11 12.63
CA LYS A 457 -0.17 18.44 12.44
C LYS A 457 0.07 18.98 11.04
N VAL A 458 -1.00 19.46 10.42
CA VAL A 458 -0.96 20.18 9.13
C VAL A 458 -0.75 21.67 9.38
N ASP A 459 0.23 22.26 8.69
CA ASP A 459 0.29 23.72 8.53
C ASP A 459 -0.76 24.11 7.48
N THR A 460 -1.90 24.61 7.95
CA THR A 460 -3.03 24.96 7.08
C THR A 460 -2.72 26.10 6.11
N GLY A 461 -1.88 27.06 6.52
CA GLY A 461 -1.44 28.15 5.64
C GLY A 461 -0.55 27.63 4.49
N LEU A 462 0.36 26.71 4.79
CA LEU A 462 1.22 26.07 3.80
C LEU A 462 0.40 25.13 2.89
N ARG A 463 -0.57 24.40 3.44
CA ARG A 463 -1.51 23.59 2.66
C ARG A 463 -2.25 24.44 1.63
N ASP A 464 -2.84 25.55 2.07
CA ASP A 464 -3.60 26.44 1.20
C ASP A 464 -2.72 27.06 0.10
N GLU A 465 -1.45 27.41 0.44
CA GLU A 465 -0.44 27.84 -0.53
C GLU A 465 -0.18 26.73 -1.57
N VAL A 466 0.10 25.49 -1.14
CA VAL A 466 0.38 24.35 -2.02
C VAL A 466 -0.81 24.05 -2.93
N GLN A 467 -2.04 24.03 -2.38
CA GLN A 467 -3.25 23.84 -3.18
C GLN A 467 -3.43 24.94 -4.24
N GLY A 468 -3.20 26.20 -3.87
CA GLY A 468 -3.23 27.32 -4.81
C GLY A 468 -2.21 27.18 -5.94
N ARG A 469 -1.01 26.66 -5.64
CA ARG A 469 0.07 26.44 -6.62
C ARG A 469 -0.30 25.38 -7.67
N VAL A 470 -0.99 24.31 -7.29
CA VAL A 470 -1.31 23.18 -8.20
C VAL A 470 -2.66 23.34 -8.89
N LEU A 471 -3.51 24.23 -8.45
CA LEU A 471 -4.86 24.41 -8.98
C LEU A 471 -4.87 24.66 -10.51
N HIS A 472 -3.92 25.46 -11.02
CA HIS A 472 -3.83 25.77 -12.44
C HIS A 472 -3.20 24.63 -13.27
N LEU A 473 -2.57 23.63 -12.63
CA LEU A 473 -1.98 22.49 -13.31
C LEU A 473 -3.05 21.46 -13.70
N GLY A 474 -4.26 21.56 -13.16
CA GLY A 474 -5.37 20.65 -13.47
C GLY A 474 -5.12 19.19 -13.06
N LEU A 475 -4.22 18.97 -12.11
CA LEU A 475 -3.85 17.62 -11.67
C LEU A 475 -4.93 17.03 -10.77
N ALA A 476 -5.32 15.80 -11.05
CA ALA A 476 -6.16 15.02 -10.15
C ALA A 476 -5.43 14.73 -8.82
N ALA A 477 -6.18 14.62 -7.72
CA ALA A 477 -5.62 14.24 -6.43
C ALA A 477 -5.00 12.83 -6.48
N TYR A 478 -5.67 11.92 -7.19
CA TYR A 478 -5.21 10.56 -7.45
C TYR A 478 -5.30 10.27 -8.96
N THR A 479 -4.37 9.49 -9.48
CA THR A 479 -4.35 9.06 -10.87
C THR A 479 -4.77 7.60 -10.94
N GLY A 480 -5.83 7.32 -11.69
CA GLY A 480 -6.25 5.96 -11.95
C GLY A 480 -5.29 5.27 -12.93
N PHE A 481 -4.87 4.06 -12.62
CA PHE A 481 -4.09 3.23 -13.53
C PHE A 481 -5.02 2.59 -14.57
N VAL A 482 -4.72 2.79 -15.84
CA VAL A 482 -5.44 2.15 -16.95
C VAL A 482 -4.75 0.84 -17.27
N MET A 483 -5.44 -0.27 -17.01
CA MET A 483 -4.89 -1.61 -17.19
C MET A 483 -4.61 -1.93 -18.65
N PRO A 484 -3.58 -2.71 -18.97
CA PRO A 484 -3.37 -3.18 -20.34
C PRO A 484 -4.55 -4.01 -20.84
N LYS A 485 -4.87 -3.87 -22.13
CA LYS A 485 -5.88 -4.70 -22.79
C LYS A 485 -5.20 -5.85 -23.51
N LEU A 486 -5.65 -7.05 -23.20
CA LEU A 486 -5.19 -8.29 -23.82
C LEU A 486 -6.20 -8.77 -24.85
N GLU A 487 -5.78 -8.93 -26.10
CA GLU A 487 -6.61 -9.44 -27.20
C GLU A 487 -5.97 -10.73 -27.74
N PRO A 488 -6.67 -11.89 -27.61
CA PRO A 488 -6.13 -13.15 -28.11
C PRO A 488 -6.06 -13.14 -29.64
N VAL A 489 -4.93 -13.58 -30.17
CA VAL A 489 -4.77 -13.89 -31.59
C VAL A 489 -4.93 -15.40 -31.76
N SER A 490 -5.94 -15.82 -32.51
CA SER A 490 -6.22 -17.25 -32.69
C SER A 490 -5.94 -17.69 -34.13
N ASP A 491 -5.52 -18.94 -34.27
CA ASP A 491 -5.45 -19.61 -35.57
C ASP A 491 -6.86 -20.01 -36.08
N PRO A 492 -6.97 -20.53 -37.31
CA PRO A 492 -8.27 -20.96 -37.86
C PRO A 492 -8.98 -22.05 -37.05
N THR A 493 -8.29 -22.72 -36.15
CA THR A 493 -8.86 -23.76 -35.24
C THR A 493 -9.32 -23.19 -33.91
N ALA A 494 -9.34 -21.86 -33.76
CA ALA A 494 -9.64 -21.12 -32.54
C ALA A 494 -8.62 -21.32 -31.40
N LYS A 495 -7.45 -21.92 -31.68
CA LYS A 495 -6.35 -22.00 -30.72
C LYS A 495 -5.66 -20.66 -30.60
N ILE A 496 -5.48 -20.16 -29.38
CA ILE A 496 -4.71 -18.95 -29.14
C ILE A 496 -3.23 -19.23 -29.43
N ILE A 497 -2.66 -18.49 -30.37
CA ILE A 497 -1.26 -18.59 -30.81
C ILE A 497 -0.43 -17.39 -30.41
N ASP A 498 -1.08 -16.26 -30.05
CA ASP A 498 -0.41 -15.04 -29.57
C ASP A 498 -1.41 -14.19 -28.76
N VAL A 499 -0.93 -13.18 -28.10
CA VAL A 499 -1.73 -12.18 -27.39
C VAL A 499 -1.24 -10.79 -27.75
N LYS A 500 -2.10 -9.99 -28.36
CA LYS A 500 -1.83 -8.59 -28.60
C LYS A 500 -2.07 -7.80 -27.31
N VAL A 501 -1.03 -7.13 -26.83
CA VAL A 501 -1.11 -6.24 -25.67
C VAL A 501 -1.20 -4.80 -26.15
N SER A 502 -2.19 -4.05 -25.68
CA SER A 502 -2.32 -2.61 -25.90
C SER A 502 -2.54 -1.88 -24.59
N TYR A 503 -2.16 -0.60 -24.56
CA TYR A 503 -2.28 0.25 -23.38
C TYR A 503 -3.26 1.38 -23.71
N PRO A 504 -4.57 1.19 -23.45
CA PRO A 504 -5.56 2.26 -23.65
C PRO A 504 -5.27 3.42 -22.70
N LEU A 505 -5.67 4.62 -23.08
CA LEU A 505 -5.48 5.82 -22.24
C LEU A 505 -6.82 6.37 -21.69
N ASP A 506 -7.95 5.82 -22.13
CA ASP A 506 -9.27 6.29 -21.72
C ASP A 506 -9.74 5.51 -20.47
N PHE A 507 -9.47 6.08 -19.33
CA PHE A 507 -9.87 5.55 -18.03
C PHE A 507 -11.40 5.39 -17.90
N ALA A 508 -12.17 6.41 -18.31
CA ALA A 508 -13.63 6.38 -18.19
C ALA A 508 -14.23 5.25 -19.04
N LYS A 509 -13.72 5.06 -20.26
CA LYS A 509 -14.14 3.98 -21.14
C LYS A 509 -13.84 2.61 -20.51
N GLN A 510 -12.65 2.41 -19.95
CA GLN A 510 -12.28 1.16 -19.30
C GLN A 510 -13.20 0.87 -18.11
N MET A 511 -13.50 1.87 -17.28
CA MET A 511 -14.43 1.71 -16.15
C MET A 511 -15.85 1.35 -16.60
N LEU A 512 -16.31 1.93 -17.70
CA LEU A 512 -17.61 1.58 -18.30
C LEU A 512 -17.63 0.15 -18.86
N GLU A 513 -16.56 -0.28 -19.50
CA GLU A 513 -16.40 -1.66 -20.00
C GLU A 513 -16.45 -2.65 -18.82
N TRP A 514 -15.70 -2.39 -17.75
CA TRP A 514 -15.69 -3.26 -16.56
C TRP A 514 -17.02 -3.26 -15.81
N SER A 515 -17.72 -2.13 -15.76
CA SER A 515 -19.03 -2.05 -15.12
C SER A 515 -20.07 -2.99 -15.78
N ALA A 516 -19.85 -3.41 -17.03
CA ALA A 516 -20.71 -4.36 -17.70
C ALA A 516 -20.67 -5.76 -17.10
N PHE A 517 -19.53 -6.17 -16.54
CA PHE A 517 -19.38 -7.47 -15.86
C PHE A 517 -20.17 -7.57 -14.56
N THR A 518 -20.49 -6.43 -13.93
CA THR A 518 -21.23 -6.40 -12.66
C THR A 518 -22.75 -6.45 -12.85
N LYS A 519 -23.27 -6.31 -14.08
CA LYS A 519 -24.73 -6.31 -14.36
C LYS A 519 -25.49 -7.50 -13.78
N PRO A 520 -24.98 -8.74 -13.86
CA PRO A 520 -25.67 -9.91 -13.30
C PRO A 520 -25.86 -9.84 -11.77
N PHE A 521 -25.04 -9.06 -11.08
CA PHE A 521 -25.02 -8.98 -9.61
C PHE A 521 -25.77 -7.78 -9.04
N ARG A 522 -26.26 -6.86 -9.89
CA ARG A 522 -26.97 -5.64 -9.48
C ARG A 522 -28.37 -5.89 -8.87
N THR A 523 -28.90 -7.09 -9.01
CA THR A 523 -30.22 -7.49 -8.48
C THR A 523 -30.15 -8.16 -7.11
N VAL A 524 -28.96 -8.36 -6.56
CA VAL A 524 -28.83 -8.84 -5.16
C VAL A 524 -29.20 -7.70 -4.26
N ASP A 525 -30.36 -7.81 -3.65
CA ASP A 525 -30.93 -6.87 -2.68
C ASP A 525 -30.03 -6.81 -1.45
N GLN A 526 -29.04 -5.93 -1.49
CA GLN A 526 -28.10 -5.67 -0.38
C GLN A 526 -28.84 -5.07 0.83
N THR A 527 -30.09 -4.59 0.63
CA THR A 527 -30.89 -3.97 1.69
C THR A 527 -31.58 -4.97 2.62
N LYS A 528 -31.61 -6.26 2.27
CA LYS A 528 -32.21 -7.31 3.12
C LYS A 528 -31.25 -7.88 4.18
N GLY A 529 -30.03 -7.38 4.26
CA GLY A 529 -29.02 -7.81 5.23
C GLY A 529 -28.39 -6.70 6.05
N MET A 530 -28.80 -5.45 5.83
CA MET A 530 -28.38 -4.30 6.65
C MET A 530 -29.46 -3.91 7.64
#